data_fa6b1890ab2fffa71b5e527695b1b908
#
_entry.id   fa6b1890ab2fffa71b5e527695b1b908
#
_cell.length_a   1.000
_cell.length_b   1.000
_cell.length_c   1.000
_cell.angle_alpha   90.00
_cell.angle_beta   90.00
_cell.angle_gamma   90.00
#
_symmetry.space_group_name_H-M   'P 1'
#
loop_
_entity.id
_entity.type
_entity.pdbx_description
1 polymer ?
#
loop_
_entity_poly.entity_id
_entity_poly.type
_entity_poly.pdbx_seq_one_letter_code
_entity_poly.pdbx_strand_id
1 'polypeptide(L)'
;MLKKVIIGLFVTLILVVSVPLQAAEFPTKEVQIIIPWAAGGATDLIFRALAATTGKFLGKAVVVVNRPGGAGAVGYTEAMKALPDGYTLVSAITPLTILPHQVTTAFTYKSFDPVI
;
A
#
# COMPACT_ATOMS: atom_id res chain seq x y z
N MET A 1 39.80 37.98 15.56
CA MET A 1 38.54 37.88 16.31
C MET A 1 37.36 37.52 15.40
N LEU A 2 37.14 38.22 14.30
CA LEU A 2 36.00 38.01 13.36
C LEU A 2 35.86 36.57 12.80
N LYS A 3 36.98 35.92 12.39
CA LYS A 3 36.96 34.52 11.88
C LYS A 3 36.46 33.51 12.93
N LYS A 4 36.80 33.69 14.21
CA LYS A 4 36.35 32.82 15.30
C LYS A 4 34.85 32.98 15.57
N VAL A 5 34.34 34.21 15.44
CA VAL A 5 32.91 34.51 15.61
C VAL A 5 32.10 33.92 14.46
N ILE A 6 32.60 34.03 13.20
CA ILE A 6 31.93 33.45 12.04
C ILE A 6 31.88 31.92 12.11
N ILE A 7 32.98 31.25 12.52
CA ILE A 7 33.01 29.79 12.71
C ILE A 7 32.07 29.37 13.82
N GLY A 8 32.03 30.11 14.94
CA GLY A 8 31.08 29.85 16.01
C GLY A 8 29.62 29.96 15.57
N LEU A 9 29.30 30.99 14.78
CA LEU A 9 27.95 31.19 14.23
C LEU A 9 27.54 30.08 13.25
N PHE A 10 28.51 29.60 12.43
CA PHE A 10 28.27 28.52 11.48
C PHE A 10 28.06 27.16 12.18
N VAL A 11 28.82 26.88 13.23
CA VAL A 11 28.64 25.64 14.03
C VAL A 11 27.31 25.67 14.79
N THR A 12 26.90 26.83 15.32
CA THR A 12 25.60 26.97 16.00
C THR A 12 24.44 26.80 15.04
N LEU A 13 24.56 27.29 13.79
CA LEU A 13 23.54 27.17 12.76
C LEU A 13 23.35 25.70 12.31
N ILE A 14 24.44 24.91 12.26
CA ILE A 14 24.37 23.47 11.90
C ILE A 14 23.69 22.65 13.01
N LEU A 15 23.88 23.01 14.27
CA LEU A 15 23.26 22.31 15.41
C LEU A 15 21.75 22.54 15.53
N VAL A 16 21.22 23.65 14.99
CA VAL A 16 19.79 23.99 15.06
C VAL A 16 18.95 23.26 14.00
N VAL A 17 19.59 22.70 12.95
CA VAL A 17 18.88 22.04 11.82
C VAL A 17 18.73 20.53 12.01
N SER A 18 19.11 19.96 13.14
CA SER A 18 18.83 18.56 13.47
C SER A 18 17.36 18.37 13.87
N VAL A 19 16.45 18.65 12.94
CA VAL A 19 15.05 18.21 13.09
C VAL A 19 15.08 16.68 13.01
N PRO A 20 14.67 15.94 14.06
CA PRO A 20 14.56 14.52 13.96
C PRO A 20 13.52 14.22 12.84
N LEU A 21 13.98 13.66 11.73
CA LEU A 21 13.13 13.14 10.69
C LEU A 21 12.43 11.91 11.29
N GLN A 22 11.32 12.16 11.97
CA GLN A 22 10.49 11.11 12.53
C GLN A 22 9.84 10.43 11.32
N ALA A 23 10.33 9.25 10.96
CA ALA A 23 9.66 8.41 9.97
C ALA A 23 8.22 8.24 10.42
N ALA A 24 7.26 8.60 9.55
CA ALA A 24 5.85 8.44 9.85
C ALA A 24 5.60 6.97 10.20
N GLU A 25 5.04 6.72 11.37
CA GLU A 25 4.73 5.37 11.84
C GLU A 25 3.69 4.77 10.88
N PHE A 26 4.06 3.71 10.16
CA PHE A 26 3.14 3.00 9.27
C PHE A 26 2.66 1.71 9.95
N PRO A 27 1.35 1.42 9.91
CA PRO A 27 0.24 2.21 9.35
C PRO A 27 -0.35 3.19 10.39
N THR A 28 -0.75 4.40 9.96
CA THR A 28 -1.46 5.38 10.81
C THR A 28 -2.97 5.25 10.72
N LYS A 29 -3.48 4.63 9.66
CA LYS A 29 -4.91 4.38 9.37
C LYS A 29 -5.12 2.92 8.97
N GLU A 30 -6.35 2.52 8.75
CA GLU A 30 -6.70 1.18 8.26
C GLU A 30 -6.08 0.89 6.90
N VAL A 31 -5.74 -0.39 6.66
CA VAL A 31 -5.26 -0.90 5.36
C VAL A 31 -6.39 -1.64 4.69
N GLN A 32 -6.64 -1.35 3.42
CA GLN A 32 -7.68 -1.99 2.63
C GLN A 32 -7.09 -3.08 1.73
N ILE A 33 -7.75 -4.23 1.65
CA ILE A 33 -7.44 -5.29 0.68
C ILE A 33 -8.63 -5.43 -0.27
N ILE A 34 -8.43 -5.10 -1.54
CA ILE A 34 -9.43 -5.30 -2.59
C ILE A 34 -9.39 -6.77 -3.05
N ILE A 35 -10.55 -7.41 -2.99
CA ILE A 35 -10.77 -8.76 -3.52
C ILE A 35 -11.61 -8.63 -4.80
N PRO A 36 -11.06 -8.92 -5.99
CA PRO A 36 -11.78 -8.81 -7.27
C PRO A 36 -12.88 -9.86 -7.49
N TRP A 37 -13.35 -10.50 -6.42
CA TRP A 37 -14.31 -11.61 -6.45
C TRP A 37 -15.43 -11.39 -5.44
N ALA A 38 -16.54 -12.13 -5.65
CA ALA A 38 -17.68 -12.08 -4.73
C ALA A 38 -17.30 -12.53 -3.32
N ALA A 39 -17.96 -11.93 -2.33
CA ALA A 39 -17.81 -12.31 -0.93
C ALA A 39 -18.22 -13.79 -0.71
N GLY A 40 -17.58 -14.45 0.25
CA GLY A 40 -17.84 -15.84 0.62
C GLY A 40 -17.12 -16.87 -0.24
N GLY A 41 -16.40 -16.47 -1.30
CA GLY A 41 -15.53 -17.35 -2.07
C GLY A 41 -14.22 -17.68 -1.35
N ALA A 42 -13.49 -18.68 -1.88
CA ALA A 42 -12.23 -19.12 -1.24
C ALA A 42 -11.23 -17.98 -1.05
N THR A 43 -11.04 -17.14 -2.04
CA THR A 43 -10.14 -15.96 -1.95
C THR A 43 -10.59 -15.01 -0.84
N ASP A 44 -11.88 -14.71 -0.76
CA ASP A 44 -12.44 -13.82 0.27
C ASP A 44 -12.19 -14.38 1.67
N LEU A 45 -12.47 -15.66 1.90
CA LEU A 45 -12.28 -16.30 3.20
C LEU A 45 -10.81 -16.31 3.64
N ILE A 46 -9.89 -16.62 2.71
CA ILE A 46 -8.45 -16.62 2.98
C ILE A 46 -7.99 -15.22 3.39
N PHE A 47 -8.35 -14.20 2.61
CA PHE A 47 -7.90 -12.84 2.89
C PHE A 47 -8.56 -12.22 4.12
N ARG A 48 -9.80 -12.63 4.49
CA ARG A 48 -10.40 -12.23 5.78
C ARG A 48 -9.66 -12.85 6.96
N ALA A 49 -9.27 -14.11 6.88
CA ALA A 49 -8.48 -14.76 7.92
C ALA A 49 -7.09 -14.09 8.05
N LEU A 50 -6.44 -13.78 6.93
CA LEU A 50 -5.18 -13.05 6.89
C LEU A 50 -5.34 -11.66 7.50
N ALA A 51 -6.34 -10.90 7.08
CA ALA A 51 -6.62 -9.55 7.58
C ALA A 51 -6.84 -9.52 9.09
N ALA A 52 -7.62 -10.47 9.62
CA ALA A 52 -7.87 -10.59 11.06
C ALA A 52 -6.59 -10.83 11.87
N THR A 53 -5.65 -11.58 11.31
CA THR A 53 -4.36 -11.87 11.95
C THR A 53 -3.41 -10.69 11.79
N THR A 54 -3.24 -10.18 10.56
CA THR A 54 -2.33 -9.07 10.24
C THR A 54 -2.69 -7.80 11.01
N GLY A 55 -3.98 -7.50 11.15
CA GLY A 55 -4.45 -6.33 11.89
C GLY A 55 -3.98 -6.30 13.35
N LYS A 56 -3.85 -7.47 13.99
CA LYS A 56 -3.33 -7.58 15.37
C LYS A 56 -1.84 -7.17 15.45
N PHE A 57 -1.05 -7.53 14.44
CA PHE A 57 0.38 -7.19 14.39
C PHE A 57 0.60 -5.73 13.97
N LEU A 58 -0.21 -5.22 13.05
CA LEU A 58 -0.10 -3.84 12.57
C LEU A 58 -0.66 -2.81 13.56
N GLY A 59 -1.46 -3.23 14.56
CA GLY A 59 -2.14 -2.30 15.47
C GLY A 59 -3.20 -1.43 14.79
N LYS A 60 -3.59 -1.74 13.55
CA LYS A 60 -4.63 -1.08 12.76
C LYS A 60 -5.49 -2.11 12.05
N ALA A 61 -6.73 -1.75 11.78
CA ALA A 61 -7.64 -2.61 11.05
C ALA A 61 -7.11 -2.90 9.64
N VAL A 62 -7.25 -4.16 9.21
CA VAL A 62 -7.10 -4.57 7.80
C VAL A 62 -8.48 -4.96 7.31
N VAL A 63 -9.00 -4.22 6.32
CA VAL A 63 -10.39 -4.32 5.85
C VAL A 63 -10.41 -4.98 4.49
N VAL A 64 -11.20 -6.05 4.34
CA VAL A 64 -11.41 -6.73 3.06
C VAL A 64 -12.63 -6.14 2.36
N VAL A 65 -12.45 -5.69 1.12
CA VAL A 65 -13.48 -5.09 0.28
C VAL A 65 -13.61 -5.86 -1.03
N ASN A 66 -14.79 -6.39 -1.29
CA ASN A 66 -15.06 -7.14 -2.52
C ASN A 66 -15.45 -6.19 -3.66
N ARG A 67 -14.81 -6.35 -4.82
CA ARG A 67 -15.06 -5.60 -6.06
C ARG A 67 -15.16 -6.56 -7.25
N PRO A 68 -16.22 -7.36 -7.31
CA PRO A 68 -16.40 -8.32 -8.40
C PRO A 68 -16.79 -7.63 -9.71
N GLY A 69 -16.51 -8.30 -10.82
CA GLY A 69 -16.95 -7.89 -12.16
C GLY A 69 -15.86 -8.08 -13.21
N GLY A 70 -16.27 -8.41 -14.45
CA GLY A 70 -15.38 -8.59 -15.59
C GLY A 70 -14.21 -9.55 -15.34
N ALA A 71 -14.50 -10.71 -14.74
CA ALA A 71 -13.47 -11.70 -14.34
C ALA A 71 -12.34 -11.09 -13.47
N GLY A 72 -12.67 -10.10 -12.64
CA GLY A 72 -11.74 -9.40 -11.76
C GLY A 72 -11.27 -8.03 -12.30
N ALA A 73 -11.58 -7.69 -13.56
CA ALA A 73 -11.12 -6.44 -14.18
C ALA A 73 -11.54 -5.19 -13.41
N VAL A 74 -12.74 -5.19 -12.81
CA VAL A 74 -13.23 -4.07 -12.01
C VAL A 74 -12.34 -3.83 -10.80
N GLY A 75 -12.10 -4.86 -9.98
CA GLY A 75 -11.28 -4.75 -8.78
C GLY A 75 -9.82 -4.41 -9.08
N TYR A 76 -9.22 -5.01 -10.10
CA TYR A 76 -7.85 -4.68 -10.51
C TYR A 76 -7.73 -3.26 -11.04
N THR A 77 -8.71 -2.76 -11.80
CA THR A 77 -8.70 -1.38 -12.29
C THR A 77 -8.86 -0.37 -11.15
N GLU A 78 -9.70 -0.67 -10.15
CA GLU A 78 -9.85 0.15 -8.95
C GLU A 78 -8.53 0.20 -8.16
N ALA A 79 -7.91 -0.94 -7.91
CA ALA A 79 -6.65 -1.02 -7.19
C ALA A 79 -5.50 -0.27 -7.90
N MET A 80 -5.40 -0.40 -9.23
CA MET A 80 -4.39 0.31 -10.03
C MET A 80 -4.50 1.84 -9.91
N LYS A 81 -5.71 2.37 -9.69
CA LYS A 81 -5.96 3.81 -9.54
C LYS A 81 -5.73 4.32 -8.12
N ALA A 82 -5.56 3.43 -7.15
CA ALA A 82 -5.29 3.82 -5.78
C ALA A 82 -3.90 4.47 -5.64
N LEU A 83 -3.71 5.25 -4.58
CA LEU A 83 -2.40 5.81 -4.27
C LEU A 83 -1.43 4.69 -3.88
N PRO A 84 -0.17 4.72 -4.38
CA PRO A 84 0.85 3.72 -4.05
C PRO A 84 1.48 4.02 -2.67
N ASP A 85 0.65 4.19 -1.66
CA ASP A 85 1.04 4.54 -0.29
C ASP A 85 1.04 3.35 0.68
N GLY A 86 0.79 2.14 0.17
CA GLY A 86 0.72 0.91 0.96
C GLY A 86 -0.60 0.68 1.70
N TYR A 87 -1.57 1.61 1.63
CA TYR A 87 -2.86 1.48 2.32
C TYR A 87 -3.93 0.77 1.49
N THR A 88 -3.71 0.61 0.18
CA THR A 88 -4.61 -0.16 -0.68
C THR A 88 -3.85 -1.30 -1.34
N LEU A 89 -4.22 -2.51 -0.99
CA LEU A 89 -3.67 -3.75 -1.53
C LEU A 89 -4.72 -4.44 -2.41
N VAL A 90 -4.29 -5.33 -3.27
CA VAL A 90 -5.20 -6.16 -4.07
C VAL A 90 -4.74 -7.62 -4.03
N SER A 91 -5.68 -8.55 -3.96
CA SER A 91 -5.35 -9.98 -4.06
C SER A 91 -4.89 -10.32 -5.48
N ALA A 92 -3.61 -10.67 -5.64
CA ALA A 92 -3.06 -11.13 -6.90
C ALA A 92 -3.21 -12.64 -7.02
N ILE A 93 -4.06 -13.07 -7.97
CA ILE A 93 -4.22 -14.49 -8.33
C ILE A 93 -4.11 -14.64 -9.84
N THR A 94 -4.13 -15.86 -10.35
CA THR A 94 -3.92 -16.19 -11.77
C THR A 94 -4.60 -15.27 -12.79
N PRO A 95 -5.85 -14.82 -12.64
CA PRO A 95 -6.48 -13.89 -13.59
C PRO A 95 -5.76 -12.57 -13.79
N LEU A 96 -5.00 -12.07 -12.80
CA LEU A 96 -4.21 -10.86 -12.97
C LEU A 96 -3.21 -10.96 -14.12
N THR A 97 -2.64 -12.15 -14.34
CA THR A 97 -1.67 -12.40 -15.40
C THR A 97 -2.30 -12.83 -16.72
N ILE A 98 -3.45 -13.51 -16.68
CA ILE A 98 -4.10 -14.07 -17.86
C ILE A 98 -5.01 -13.06 -18.55
N LEU A 99 -5.78 -12.29 -17.78
CA LEU A 99 -6.83 -11.42 -18.30
C LEU A 99 -6.35 -10.40 -19.34
N PRO A 100 -5.17 -9.75 -19.17
CA PRO A 100 -4.64 -8.82 -20.18
C PRO A 100 -4.32 -9.45 -21.53
N HIS A 101 -4.20 -10.77 -21.60
CA HIS A 101 -3.97 -11.51 -22.86
C HIS A 101 -5.27 -11.97 -23.52
N GLN A 102 -6.38 -11.96 -22.79
CA GLN A 102 -7.68 -12.42 -23.30
C GLN A 102 -8.59 -11.26 -23.71
N VAL A 103 -8.51 -10.14 -23.02
CA VAL A 103 -9.32 -8.95 -23.25
C VAL A 103 -8.50 -7.69 -23.07
N THR A 104 -8.94 -6.59 -23.67
CA THR A 104 -8.31 -5.28 -23.46
C THR A 104 -8.54 -4.83 -22.00
N THR A 105 -7.46 -4.68 -21.25
CA THR A 105 -7.48 -4.16 -19.87
C THR A 105 -6.65 -2.90 -19.77
N ALA A 106 -6.97 -2.05 -18.78
CA ALA A 106 -6.16 -0.89 -18.45
C ALA A 106 -4.90 -1.25 -17.63
N PHE A 107 -4.79 -2.48 -17.14
CA PHE A 107 -3.72 -2.94 -16.27
C PHE A 107 -2.99 -4.16 -16.84
N THR A 108 -1.79 -4.37 -16.33
CA THR A 108 -1.01 -5.61 -16.43
C THR A 108 -0.51 -5.99 -15.05
N TYR A 109 0.11 -7.17 -14.88
CA TYR A 109 0.75 -7.53 -13.62
C TYR A 109 1.84 -6.54 -13.19
N LYS A 110 2.48 -5.84 -14.15
CA LYS A 110 3.49 -4.80 -13.92
C LYS A 110 2.92 -3.47 -13.39
N SER A 111 1.59 -3.35 -13.35
CA SER A 111 0.92 -2.17 -12.80
C SER A 111 0.84 -2.20 -11.27
N PHE A 112 1.35 -3.26 -10.65
CA PHE A 112 1.27 -3.48 -9.19
C PHE A 112 2.65 -3.85 -8.65
N ASP A 113 2.97 -3.33 -7.48
CA ASP A 113 4.17 -3.71 -6.74
C ASP A 113 3.86 -4.91 -5.85
N PRO A 114 4.59 -6.04 -5.96
CA PRO A 114 4.33 -7.22 -5.14
C PRO A 114 4.71 -6.95 -3.68
N VAL A 115 3.85 -7.39 -2.77
CA VAL A 115 4.15 -7.49 -1.33
C VAL A 115 4.55 -8.94 -1.08
N ILE A 116 5.79 -9.14 -0.69
CA ILE A 116 6.38 -10.46 -0.44
C ILE A 116 6.60 -10.63 1.07
#